data_98f998214da9911b5f15bbab350c5c52
#
_entry.id   98f998214da9911b5f15bbab350c5c52
#
_cell.length_a   1.000
_cell.length_b   1.000
_cell.length_c   1.000
_cell.angle_alpha   90.00
_cell.angle_beta   90.00
_cell.angle_gamma   90.00
#
_symmetry.space_group_name_H-M   'P 1'
#
loop_
_entity.id
_entity.type
_entity.pdbx_description
1 polymer ?
#
loop_
_entity_poly.entity_id
_entity_poly.type
_entity_poly.pdbx_seq_one_letter_code
_entity_poly.pdbx_strand_id
1 'polypeptide(L)'
;AYEVMPSLVGSEMCIRAVHLATGLPLTSFGRDKKAFRDYLCRDGKPVSFRFEGLDYTITISKVSLYPQGYAAVLTQSGLLNEPSVIVADIGGWTVDLMRLDNRIPNAATCRSLELGMIRCLDEISEQIRRSLGLSMTAAQIESVLRSDTSHVNEDSKKIIHLEAERYTKRLLSAIAESGLDVRAMPA
;
A
#
# COMPACT_ATOMS: atom_id res chain seq x y z
N ALA A 1 8.26 -12.53 6.03
CA ALA A 1 8.42 -13.95 6.33
C ALA A 1 8.09 -14.16 7.81
N TYR A 2 7.00 -14.86 8.08
CA TYR A 2 6.63 -15.25 9.46
C TYR A 2 7.27 -16.60 9.73
N GLU A 3 8.35 -16.63 10.52
CA GLU A 3 8.82 -17.87 11.09
C GLU A 3 7.94 -18.24 12.30
N VAL A 4 7.02 -19.15 12.07
CA VAL A 4 6.39 -19.90 13.15
C VAL A 4 7.29 -21.10 13.41
N MET A 5 8.11 -21.06 14.46
CA MET A 5 8.89 -22.23 14.86
C MET A 5 7.94 -23.35 15.31
N PRO A 6 7.94 -24.51 14.67
CA PRO A 6 7.21 -25.66 15.16
C PRO A 6 8.09 -26.37 16.20
N SER A 7 7.68 -26.39 17.45
CA SER A 7 8.17 -27.39 18.38
C SER A 7 7.08 -27.79 19.35
N LEU A 8 6.90 -29.07 19.36
CA LEU A 8 6.26 -29.98 20.31
C LEU A 8 4.91 -30.55 19.86
N VAL A 9 5.01 -31.79 19.48
CA VAL A 9 3.94 -32.78 19.35
C VAL A 9 3.42 -33.09 20.75
N GLY A 10 2.15 -32.79 20.99
CA GLY A 10 1.43 -33.09 22.22
C GLY A 10 0.17 -32.24 22.27
N SER A 11 -0.94 -32.79 22.67
CA SER A 11 -2.26 -32.17 22.78
C SER A 11 -2.34 -31.00 23.79
N GLU A 12 -1.32 -30.16 23.86
CA GLU A 12 -1.26 -29.05 24.77
C GLU A 12 -1.54 -27.74 24.05
N MET A 13 -2.55 -27.05 24.52
CA MET A 13 -2.94 -25.69 24.16
C MET A 13 -1.71 -24.78 24.20
N CYS A 14 -1.15 -24.43 23.03
CA CYS A 14 0.04 -23.58 22.97
C CYS A 14 -0.31 -22.15 23.36
N ILE A 15 0.01 -21.75 24.58
CA ILE A 15 -0.04 -20.34 25.01
C ILE A 15 1.23 -19.67 24.51
N ARG A 16 1.07 -18.65 23.64
CA ARG A 16 2.21 -17.89 23.10
C ARG A 16 2.04 -16.39 23.30
N ALA A 17 3.10 -15.75 23.75
CA ALA A 17 3.22 -14.30 23.71
C ALA A 17 3.61 -13.86 22.29
N VAL A 18 2.80 -13.01 21.66
CA VAL A 18 2.98 -12.55 20.29
C VAL A 18 3.35 -11.07 20.28
N HIS A 19 4.36 -10.72 19.51
CA HIS A 19 4.63 -9.35 19.11
C HIS A 19 4.01 -9.12 17.73
N LEU A 20 2.98 -8.28 17.67
CA LEU A 20 2.27 -7.95 16.44
C LEU A 20 2.87 -6.69 15.81
N ALA A 21 3.27 -6.78 14.56
CA ALA A 21 3.64 -5.63 13.73
C ALA A 21 2.54 -5.41 12.67
N THR A 22 2.01 -4.20 12.57
CA THR A 22 0.96 -3.88 11.60
C THR A 22 1.04 -2.42 11.17
N GLY A 23 0.30 -2.07 10.10
CA GLY A 23 0.25 -0.75 9.51
C GLY A 23 -1.08 -0.04 9.75
N LEU A 24 -1.02 1.27 9.72
CA LEU A 24 -2.18 2.15 9.63
C LEU A 24 -2.05 3.06 8.42
N PRO A 25 -3.18 3.47 7.80
CA PRO A 25 -3.17 4.48 6.74
C PRO A 25 -2.46 5.74 7.20
N LEU A 26 -1.70 6.34 6.29
CA LEU A 26 -0.82 7.45 6.57
C LEU A 26 -1.56 8.65 7.20
N THR A 27 -2.71 9.01 6.63
CA THR A 27 -3.51 10.17 7.05
C THR A 27 -4.18 9.99 8.41
N SER A 28 -4.39 8.76 8.85
CA SER A 28 -5.01 8.44 10.14
C SER A 28 -3.99 8.03 11.22
N PHE A 29 -2.75 7.76 10.83
CA PHE A 29 -1.72 7.21 11.74
C PHE A 29 -1.54 8.01 13.03
N GLY A 30 -1.43 9.32 12.92
CA GLY A 30 -1.25 10.21 14.09
C GLY A 30 -2.44 10.14 15.05
N ARG A 31 -3.66 10.17 14.50
CA ARG A 31 -4.92 10.21 15.23
C ARG A 31 -5.26 8.86 15.87
N ASP A 32 -5.12 7.78 15.10
CA ASP A 32 -5.75 6.50 15.42
C ASP A 32 -4.78 5.50 16.06
N LYS A 33 -3.46 5.75 16.01
CA LYS A 33 -2.43 4.81 16.47
C LYS A 33 -2.61 4.33 17.92
N LYS A 34 -3.06 5.21 18.83
CA LYS A 34 -3.26 4.84 20.23
C LYS A 34 -4.46 3.90 20.37
N ALA A 35 -5.61 4.33 19.86
CA ALA A 35 -6.85 3.55 19.95
C ALA A 35 -6.69 2.18 19.26
N PHE A 36 -6.02 2.15 18.11
CA PHE A 36 -5.78 0.90 17.38
C PHE A 36 -4.82 -0.04 18.11
N ARG A 37 -3.78 0.50 18.77
CA ARG A 37 -2.90 -0.29 19.63
C ARG A 37 -3.66 -0.90 20.80
N ASP A 38 -4.46 -0.09 21.50
CA ASP A 38 -5.25 -0.52 22.65
C ASP A 38 -6.26 -1.61 22.24
N TYR A 39 -6.93 -1.43 21.10
CA TYR A 39 -7.81 -2.44 20.50
C TYR A 39 -7.10 -3.77 20.24
N LEU A 40 -5.90 -3.74 19.66
CA LEU A 40 -5.12 -4.95 19.37
C LEU A 40 -4.55 -5.61 20.62
N CYS A 41 -4.08 -4.82 21.59
CA CYS A 41 -3.54 -5.34 22.85
C CYS A 41 -4.61 -6.01 23.73
N ARG A 42 -5.92 -5.66 23.55
CA ARG A 42 -7.06 -6.26 24.24
C ARG A 42 -6.88 -6.34 25.78
N ASP A 43 -6.24 -5.36 26.39
CA ASP A 43 -5.90 -5.34 27.82
C ASP A 43 -5.12 -6.60 28.27
N GLY A 44 -4.33 -7.20 27.39
CA GLY A 44 -3.59 -8.42 27.66
C GLY A 44 -4.43 -9.70 27.72
N LYS A 45 -5.72 -9.62 27.33
CA LYS A 45 -6.61 -10.78 27.30
C LYS A 45 -6.19 -11.77 26.20
N PRO A 46 -6.16 -13.07 26.51
CA PRO A 46 -5.82 -14.08 25.51
C PRO A 46 -6.87 -14.19 24.40
N VAL A 47 -6.43 -14.59 23.23
CA VAL A 47 -7.29 -14.92 22.07
C VAL A 47 -7.10 -16.39 21.76
N SER A 48 -8.20 -17.14 21.80
CA SER A 48 -8.20 -18.56 21.42
C SER A 48 -8.85 -18.73 20.06
N PHE A 49 -8.25 -19.52 19.20
CA PHE A 49 -8.75 -19.83 17.86
C PHE A 49 -8.23 -21.18 17.40
N ARG A 50 -8.89 -21.76 16.41
CA ARG A 50 -8.48 -23.00 15.76
C ARG A 50 -7.93 -22.71 14.38
N PHE A 51 -6.75 -23.23 14.10
CA PHE A 51 -6.09 -23.11 12.80
C PHE A 51 -5.47 -24.44 12.39
N GLU A 52 -5.74 -24.91 11.18
CA GLU A 52 -5.28 -26.21 10.65
C GLU A 52 -5.55 -27.40 11.59
N GLY A 53 -6.71 -27.37 12.25
CA GLY A 53 -7.15 -28.44 13.14
C GLY A 53 -6.54 -28.40 14.55
N LEU A 54 -5.64 -27.47 14.83
CA LEU A 54 -5.00 -27.27 16.14
C LEU A 54 -5.60 -26.08 16.88
N ASP A 55 -5.72 -26.19 18.18
CA ASP A 55 -6.20 -25.12 19.05
C ASP A 55 -5.02 -24.26 19.54
N TYR A 56 -5.16 -22.95 19.37
CA TYR A 56 -4.15 -21.96 19.77
C TYR A 56 -4.75 -20.97 20.77
N THR A 57 -3.95 -20.58 21.75
CA THR A 57 -4.22 -19.43 22.60
C THR A 57 -3.02 -18.50 22.56
N ILE A 58 -3.24 -17.28 22.13
CA ILE A 58 -2.18 -16.27 22.05
C ILE A 58 -2.52 -15.08 22.96
N THR A 59 -1.48 -14.44 23.50
CA THR A 59 -1.58 -13.12 24.14
C THR A 59 -0.71 -12.14 23.38
N ILE A 60 -1.28 -11.03 22.96
CA ILE A 60 -0.53 -9.97 22.27
C ILE A 60 0.22 -9.17 23.33
N SER A 61 1.52 -9.45 23.47
CA SER A 61 2.39 -8.82 24.47
C SER A 61 2.90 -7.45 24.03
N LYS A 62 2.99 -7.21 22.72
CA LYS A 62 3.47 -5.94 22.17
C LYS A 62 2.84 -5.70 20.78
N VAL A 63 2.50 -4.44 20.50
CA VAL A 63 2.05 -4.00 19.18
C VAL A 63 2.97 -2.89 18.68
N SER A 64 3.60 -3.11 17.53
CA SER A 64 4.33 -2.09 16.79
C SER A 64 3.50 -1.62 15.61
N LEU A 65 3.24 -0.32 15.55
CA LEU A 65 2.45 0.30 14.49
C LEU A 65 3.36 1.15 13.61
N TYR A 66 3.20 0.99 12.31
CA TYR A 66 3.95 1.71 11.29
C TYR A 66 3.01 2.42 10.32
N PRO A 67 3.40 3.57 9.76
CA PRO A 67 2.67 4.15 8.64
C PRO A 67 2.71 3.20 7.44
N GLN A 68 1.62 3.14 6.68
CA GLN A 68 1.56 2.37 5.45
C GLN A 68 2.62 2.88 4.46
N GLY A 69 3.23 2.00 3.67
CA GLY A 69 4.37 2.33 2.80
C GLY A 69 5.73 2.35 3.51
N TYR A 70 5.81 2.67 4.81
CA TYR A 70 7.09 2.76 5.54
C TYR A 70 7.86 1.43 5.55
N ALA A 71 7.16 0.31 5.72
CA ALA A 71 7.79 -1.01 5.75
C ALA A 71 8.50 -1.36 4.42
N ALA A 72 7.98 -0.89 3.29
CA ALA A 72 8.60 -1.12 1.99
C ALA A 72 9.98 -0.44 1.88
N VAL A 73 10.11 0.78 2.42
CA VAL A 73 11.39 1.51 2.44
C VAL A 73 12.43 0.80 3.30
N LEU A 74 12.01 0.18 4.41
CA LEU A 74 12.93 -0.56 5.28
C LEU A 74 13.59 -1.76 4.59
N THR A 75 13.03 -2.26 3.50
CA THR A 75 13.63 -3.34 2.68
C THR A 75 14.66 -2.81 1.68
N GLN A 76 14.74 -1.50 1.48
CA GLN A 76 15.63 -0.84 0.51
C GLN A 76 16.80 -0.17 1.22
N SER A 77 17.83 -0.96 1.55
CA SER A 77 18.99 -0.46 2.32
C SER A 77 19.70 0.74 1.68
N GLY A 78 19.71 0.84 0.36
CA GLY A 78 20.29 1.99 -0.37
C GLY A 78 19.56 3.29 -0.05
N LEU A 79 18.23 3.29 -0.07
CA LEU A 79 17.42 4.47 0.22
C LEU A 79 17.51 4.90 1.68
N LEU A 80 17.75 3.96 2.59
CA LEU A 80 17.91 4.28 4.02
C LEU A 80 19.16 5.09 4.35
N ASN A 81 20.11 5.20 3.44
CA ASN A 81 21.32 6.02 3.64
C ASN A 81 21.12 7.47 3.17
N GLU A 82 20.04 7.75 2.46
CA GLU A 82 19.71 9.08 2.01
C GLU A 82 19.17 9.95 3.18
N PRO A 83 19.53 11.24 3.25
CA PRO A 83 19.04 12.14 4.29
C PRO A 83 17.53 12.38 4.20
N SER A 84 16.97 12.31 3.00
CA SER A 84 15.53 12.45 2.75
C SER A 84 15.10 11.55 1.61
N VAL A 85 13.97 10.85 1.79
CA VAL A 85 13.37 9.95 0.80
C VAL A 85 11.87 10.24 0.69
N ILE A 86 11.36 10.32 -0.54
CA ILE A 86 9.92 10.39 -0.79
C ILE A 86 9.37 8.96 -0.91
N VAL A 87 8.26 8.71 -0.29
CA VAL A 87 7.48 7.47 -0.44
C VAL A 87 6.15 7.82 -1.08
N ALA A 88 5.86 7.20 -2.22
CA ALA A 88 4.58 7.29 -2.90
C ALA A 88 3.96 5.88 -2.97
N ASP A 89 2.96 5.62 -2.14
CA ASP A 89 2.21 4.37 -2.13
C ASP A 89 1.00 4.51 -3.06
N ILE A 90 1.10 3.93 -4.26
CA ILE A 90 0.06 4.01 -5.29
C ILE A 90 -0.93 2.87 -5.07
N GLY A 91 -1.99 3.16 -4.34
CA GLY A 91 -3.07 2.23 -4.08
C GLY A 91 -4.16 2.23 -5.16
N GLY A 92 -5.26 1.49 -4.89
CA GLY A 92 -6.41 1.44 -5.79
C GLY A 92 -7.14 2.78 -5.87
N TRP A 93 -7.47 3.40 -4.75
CA TRP A 93 -8.23 4.65 -4.67
C TRP A 93 -7.37 5.88 -4.45
N THR A 94 -6.32 5.74 -3.65
CA THR A 94 -5.47 6.86 -3.24
C THR A 94 -4.02 6.62 -3.62
N VAL A 95 -3.28 7.72 -3.69
CA VAL A 95 -1.83 7.74 -3.64
C VAL A 95 -1.43 8.42 -2.35
N ASP A 96 -0.82 7.67 -1.46
CA ASP A 96 -0.38 8.16 -0.17
C ASP A 96 1.09 8.59 -0.24
N LEU A 97 1.36 9.84 0.12
CA LEU A 97 2.66 10.47 0.02
C LEU A 97 3.24 10.74 1.40
N MET A 98 4.51 10.47 1.57
CA MET A 98 5.25 10.72 2.79
C MET A 98 6.70 11.04 2.47
N ARG A 99 7.32 11.94 3.23
CA ARG A 99 8.77 12.09 3.25
C ARG A 99 9.34 11.47 4.53
N LEU A 100 10.42 10.75 4.37
CA LEU A 100 11.27 10.32 5.46
C LEU A 100 12.44 11.29 5.57
N ASP A 101 12.69 11.82 6.76
CA ASP A 101 13.87 12.61 7.06
C ASP A 101 14.72 11.80 8.04
N ASN A 102 15.95 11.45 7.65
CA ASN A 102 16.83 10.57 8.43
C ASN A 102 16.12 9.30 8.92
N ARG A 103 15.43 8.61 8.02
CA ARG A 103 14.64 7.37 8.27
C ARG A 103 13.38 7.54 9.13
N ILE A 104 13.03 8.76 9.49
CA ILE A 104 11.85 9.03 10.33
C ILE A 104 10.74 9.63 9.47
N PRO A 105 9.52 9.08 9.50
CA PRO A 105 8.38 9.66 8.81
C PRO A 105 8.08 11.09 9.28
N ASN A 106 8.07 12.03 8.35
CA ASN A 106 7.72 13.41 8.62
C ASN A 106 6.21 13.63 8.46
N ALA A 107 5.49 13.66 9.58
CA ALA A 107 4.04 13.79 9.59
C ALA A 107 3.50 15.05 8.87
N ALA A 108 4.28 16.14 8.83
CA ALA A 108 3.87 17.38 8.16
C ALA A 108 3.81 17.23 6.63
N THR A 109 4.49 16.22 6.06
CA THR A 109 4.54 15.95 4.62
C THR A 109 3.53 14.89 4.17
N CYS A 110 2.84 14.23 5.11
CA CYS A 110 1.87 13.20 4.78
C CYS A 110 0.68 13.78 4.03
N ARG A 111 0.37 13.21 2.86
CA ARG A 111 -0.76 13.59 2.00
C ARG A 111 -1.39 12.33 1.43
N SER A 112 -2.69 12.40 1.13
CA SER A 112 -3.41 11.39 0.38
C SER A 112 -4.07 12.08 -0.81
N LEU A 113 -3.76 11.60 -2.00
CA LEU A 113 -4.32 12.10 -3.26
C LEU A 113 -5.33 11.07 -3.77
N GLU A 114 -6.50 11.53 -4.20
CA GLU A 114 -7.53 10.67 -4.81
C GLU A 114 -7.19 10.37 -6.29
N LEU A 115 -6.00 9.83 -6.53
CA LEU A 115 -5.44 9.53 -7.85
C LEU A 115 -4.92 8.09 -7.94
N GLY A 116 -5.62 7.16 -7.28
CA GLY A 116 -5.25 5.74 -7.32
C GLY A 116 -5.55 5.06 -8.67
N MET A 117 -5.06 3.83 -8.82
CA MET A 117 -5.10 3.07 -10.07
C MET A 117 -6.51 2.79 -10.59
N ILE A 118 -7.49 2.55 -9.71
CA ILE A 118 -8.89 2.30 -10.12
C ILE A 118 -9.42 3.49 -10.89
N ARG A 119 -9.18 4.71 -10.40
CA ARG A 119 -9.61 5.92 -11.08
C ARG A 119 -8.95 6.10 -12.45
N CYS A 120 -7.69 5.75 -12.58
CA CYS A 120 -7.00 5.73 -13.87
C CYS A 120 -7.68 4.78 -14.86
N LEU A 121 -7.96 3.56 -14.43
CA LEU A 121 -8.58 2.53 -15.26
C LEU A 121 -10.01 2.91 -15.65
N ASP A 122 -10.77 3.51 -14.74
CA ASP A 122 -12.14 3.99 -15.03
C ASP A 122 -12.14 5.13 -16.05
N GLU A 123 -11.23 6.10 -15.94
CA GLU A 123 -11.09 7.18 -16.90
C GLU A 123 -10.70 6.67 -18.29
N ILE A 124 -9.79 5.70 -18.36
CA ILE A 124 -9.40 5.04 -19.63
C ILE A 124 -10.59 4.30 -20.24
N SER A 125 -11.30 3.49 -19.44
CA SER A 125 -12.48 2.73 -19.90
C SER A 125 -13.56 3.65 -20.46
N GLU A 126 -13.84 4.76 -19.76
CA GLU A 126 -14.80 5.75 -20.19
C GLU A 126 -14.38 6.44 -21.50
N GLN A 127 -13.09 6.76 -21.68
CA GLN A 127 -12.60 7.36 -22.90
C GLN A 127 -12.69 6.40 -24.10
N ILE A 128 -12.41 5.12 -23.91
CA ILE A 128 -12.59 4.10 -24.95
C ILE A 128 -14.08 4.01 -25.35
N ARG A 129 -14.97 3.99 -24.36
CA ARG A 129 -16.41 3.96 -24.59
C ARG A 129 -16.89 5.17 -25.41
N ARG A 130 -16.39 6.35 -25.08
CA ARG A 130 -16.75 7.60 -25.81
C ARG A 130 -16.21 7.65 -27.23
N SER A 131 -14.96 7.19 -27.42
CA SER A 131 -14.27 7.35 -28.71
C SER A 131 -14.59 6.23 -29.71
N LEU A 132 -14.76 4.99 -29.21
CA LEU A 132 -14.90 3.80 -30.06
C LEU A 132 -16.22 3.07 -29.85
N GLY A 133 -17.05 3.45 -28.87
CA GLY A 133 -18.26 2.73 -28.52
C GLY A 133 -18.00 1.34 -27.90
N LEU A 134 -16.77 1.05 -27.50
CA LEU A 134 -16.35 -0.24 -26.95
C LEU A 134 -16.36 -0.23 -25.42
N SER A 135 -16.68 -1.36 -24.81
CA SER A 135 -16.57 -1.56 -23.37
C SER A 135 -15.37 -2.46 -23.11
N MET A 136 -14.43 -1.98 -22.28
CA MET A 136 -13.27 -2.75 -21.84
C MET A 136 -13.25 -2.87 -20.32
N THR A 137 -12.88 -4.06 -19.83
CA THR A 137 -12.69 -4.30 -18.40
C THR A 137 -11.35 -3.73 -17.91
N ALA A 138 -11.25 -3.45 -16.61
CA ALA A 138 -9.99 -3.04 -15.99
C ALA A 138 -8.85 -4.01 -16.29
N ALA A 139 -9.11 -5.32 -16.21
CA ALA A 139 -8.12 -6.36 -16.50
C ALA A 139 -7.59 -6.30 -17.96
N GLN A 140 -8.45 -6.01 -18.93
CA GLN A 140 -8.03 -5.85 -20.33
C GLN A 140 -7.15 -4.60 -20.52
N ILE A 141 -7.50 -3.50 -19.85
CA ILE A 141 -6.70 -2.26 -19.89
C ILE A 141 -5.34 -2.50 -19.24
N GLU A 142 -5.33 -3.13 -18.05
CA GLU A 142 -4.09 -3.47 -17.35
C GLU A 142 -3.18 -4.39 -18.18
N SER A 143 -3.73 -5.37 -18.90
CA SER A 143 -2.93 -6.26 -19.75
C SER A 143 -2.19 -5.48 -20.82
N VAL A 144 -2.85 -4.50 -21.46
CA VAL A 144 -2.21 -3.62 -22.44
C VAL A 144 -1.10 -2.78 -21.81
N LEU A 145 -1.35 -2.19 -20.64
CA LEU A 145 -0.35 -1.40 -19.91
C LEU A 145 0.87 -2.24 -19.48
N ARG A 146 0.68 -3.53 -19.26
CA ARG A 146 1.76 -4.51 -18.97
C ARG A 146 2.39 -5.11 -20.22
N SER A 147 2.08 -4.58 -21.41
CA SER A 147 2.62 -5.05 -22.71
C SER A 147 2.07 -6.41 -23.19
N ASP A 148 0.99 -6.93 -22.60
CA ASP A 148 0.26 -8.08 -23.13
C ASP A 148 -0.85 -7.57 -24.07
N THR A 149 -0.54 -7.44 -25.36
CA THR A 149 -1.37 -6.76 -26.32
C THR A 149 -2.08 -7.66 -27.31
N SER A 150 -2.01 -8.99 -27.15
CA SER A 150 -2.38 -9.99 -28.19
C SER A 150 -3.86 -9.96 -28.63
N HIS A 151 -4.76 -9.41 -27.82
CA HIS A 151 -6.21 -9.49 -28.05
C HIS A 151 -6.93 -8.12 -28.12
N VAL A 152 -6.19 -7.01 -28.24
CA VAL A 152 -6.76 -5.66 -28.23
C VAL A 152 -6.44 -4.96 -29.55
N ASN A 153 -7.42 -4.29 -30.15
CA ASN A 153 -7.21 -3.55 -31.39
C ASN A 153 -6.31 -2.32 -31.20
N GLU A 154 -5.65 -1.89 -32.27
CA GLU A 154 -4.65 -0.82 -32.23
C GLU A 154 -5.18 0.53 -31.79
N ASP A 155 -6.44 0.86 -32.11
CA ASP A 155 -7.03 2.15 -31.74
C ASP A 155 -7.31 2.19 -30.22
N SER A 156 -7.77 1.08 -29.63
CA SER A 156 -7.91 0.95 -28.18
C SER A 156 -6.56 1.05 -27.47
N LYS A 157 -5.50 0.40 -28.01
CA LYS A 157 -4.13 0.50 -27.44
C LYS A 157 -3.64 1.94 -27.42
N LYS A 158 -3.82 2.68 -28.53
CA LYS A 158 -3.42 4.10 -28.61
C LYS A 158 -4.13 4.95 -27.55
N ILE A 159 -5.44 4.75 -27.36
CA ILE A 159 -6.21 5.49 -26.35
C ILE A 159 -5.71 5.12 -24.95
N ILE A 160 -5.52 3.84 -24.66
CA ILE A 160 -5.03 3.38 -23.34
C ILE A 160 -3.69 4.05 -23.00
N HIS A 161 -2.72 4.01 -23.90
CA HIS A 161 -1.40 4.61 -23.64
C HIS A 161 -1.48 6.14 -23.51
N LEU A 162 -2.26 6.81 -24.36
CA LEU A 162 -2.41 8.25 -24.30
C LEU A 162 -3.04 8.71 -22.96
N GLU A 163 -4.11 8.05 -22.55
CA GLU A 163 -4.81 8.41 -21.30
C GLU A 163 -3.98 8.05 -20.07
N ALA A 164 -3.28 6.91 -20.09
CA ALA A 164 -2.36 6.55 -19.01
C ALA A 164 -1.21 7.58 -18.88
N GLU A 165 -0.66 8.07 -19.99
CA GLU A 165 0.34 9.12 -19.99
C GLU A 165 -0.21 10.44 -19.42
N ARG A 166 -1.42 10.83 -19.81
CA ARG A 166 -2.10 12.03 -19.28
C ARG A 166 -2.33 11.90 -17.78
N TYR A 167 -2.79 10.71 -17.34
CA TYR A 167 -3.00 10.44 -15.92
C TYR A 167 -1.71 10.52 -15.13
N THR A 168 -0.63 9.92 -15.64
CA THR A 168 0.70 9.96 -15.02
C THR A 168 1.21 11.40 -14.89
N LYS A 169 1.09 12.22 -15.94
CA LYS A 169 1.47 13.64 -15.87
C LYS A 169 0.68 14.39 -14.80
N ARG A 170 -0.64 14.15 -14.71
CA ARG A 170 -1.51 14.75 -13.69
C ARG A 170 -1.09 14.31 -12.27
N LEU A 171 -0.80 13.03 -12.09
CA LEU A 171 -0.32 12.50 -10.81
C LEU A 171 1.00 13.16 -10.40
N LEU A 172 1.99 13.21 -11.29
CA LEU A 172 3.29 13.83 -11.02
C LEU A 172 3.15 15.33 -10.69
N SER A 173 2.25 16.04 -11.38
CA SER A 173 1.96 17.45 -11.07
C SER A 173 1.35 17.58 -9.67
N ALA A 174 0.38 16.74 -9.31
CA ALA A 174 -0.24 16.75 -7.99
C ALA A 174 0.77 16.40 -6.86
N ILE A 175 1.71 15.49 -7.12
CA ILE A 175 2.81 15.20 -6.19
C ILE A 175 3.67 16.45 -5.99
N ALA A 176 4.09 17.11 -7.07
CA ALA A 176 4.91 18.33 -6.98
C ALA A 176 4.17 19.47 -6.25
N GLU A 177 2.87 19.66 -6.52
CA GLU A 177 2.02 20.64 -5.85
C GLU A 177 1.85 20.36 -4.35
N SER A 178 2.00 19.09 -3.92
CA SER A 178 1.99 18.72 -2.51
C SER A 178 3.25 19.15 -1.75
N GLY A 179 4.23 19.73 -2.44
CA GLY A 179 5.52 20.13 -1.88
C GLY A 179 6.58 19.01 -1.86
N LEU A 180 6.30 17.90 -2.54
CA LEU A 180 7.22 16.76 -2.69
C LEU A 180 7.69 16.67 -4.14
N ASP A 181 8.92 17.10 -4.43
CA ASP A 181 9.47 17.02 -5.78
C ASP A 181 10.33 15.77 -5.95
N VAL A 182 9.79 14.76 -6.62
CA VAL A 182 10.47 13.49 -6.93
C VAL A 182 11.72 13.65 -7.81
N ARG A 183 11.90 14.81 -8.45
CA ARG A 183 13.10 15.11 -9.24
C ARG A 183 14.26 15.59 -8.37
N ALA A 184 13.96 16.07 -7.18
CA ALA A 184 14.94 16.65 -6.25
C ALA A 184 15.36 15.66 -5.15
N MET A 185 14.62 14.58 -4.95
CA MET A 185 14.86 13.60 -3.89
C MET A 185 14.65 12.17 -4.41
N PRO A 186 15.39 11.18 -3.89
CA PRO A 186 15.13 9.77 -4.16
C PRO A 186 13.71 9.37 -3.75
N ALA A 187 13.09 8.48 -4.54
CA ALA A 187 11.74 7.98 -4.32
C ALA A 187 11.66 6.45 -4.49
#